data_1cdb99644dfc26197bae9761f7b780ef
#
_entry.id   1cdb99644dfc26197bae9761f7b780ef
#
_cell.length_a   1.000
_cell.length_b   1.000
_cell.length_c   1.000
_cell.angle_alpha   90.00
_cell.angle_beta   90.00
_cell.angle_gamma   90.00
#
_symmetry.space_group_name_H-M   'P 1'
#
loop_
_entity.id
_entity.type
_entity.pdbx_description
1 polymer ?
#
loop_
_entity_poly.entity_id
_entity_poly.type
_entity_poly.pdbx_seq_one_letter_code
_entity_poly.pdbx_strand_id
1 'polypeptide(L)'
;TGSKIPESNSSWPQNGDEDLVCYELERTKKIFKKIRSVIGNIPFVLKIGYYENNNQLVKLAEIANEYADSISAINTLPGIIVDKNGNQALPGKNRVKGGVCGAPIKWAGIDMVRRLREIREKYNFSFAIDGVGGVIITEDYDEYINAGADAVLSATGAMWNPYLAQEIKQK
;
A
#
# COMPACT_ATOMS: atom_id res chain seq x y z
N THR A 1 -3.35 -4.58 22.10
CA THR A 1 -2.12 -3.86 21.68
C THR A 1 -2.53 -2.54 21.05
N GLY A 2 -1.93 -1.45 21.50
CA GLY A 2 -2.11 -0.12 20.92
C GLY A 2 -1.06 0.11 19.83
N SER A 3 -1.44 0.78 18.74
CA SER A 3 -0.51 1.25 17.73
C SER A 3 -0.65 2.75 17.56
N LYS A 4 0.46 3.45 17.42
CA LYS A 4 0.51 4.86 17.07
C LYS A 4 1.23 5.01 15.76
N ILE A 5 0.62 5.68 14.81
CA ILE A 5 1.26 6.07 13.55
C ILE A 5 2.11 7.29 13.87
N PRO A 6 3.40 7.33 13.50
CA PRO A 6 4.25 8.50 13.71
C PRO A 6 3.70 9.73 13.00
N GLU A 7 3.73 10.87 13.65
CA GLU A 7 3.32 12.16 13.07
C GLU A 7 4.28 12.65 11.96
N SER A 8 5.50 12.16 11.96
CA SER A 8 6.47 12.48 10.91
C SER A 8 6.59 11.35 9.91
N ASN A 9 6.71 11.67 8.65
CA ASN A 9 7.17 10.80 7.57
C ASN A 9 8.59 10.32 7.79
N SER A 10 8.92 9.93 9.01
CA SER A 10 10.16 9.24 9.22
C SER A 10 10.03 7.93 8.48
N SER A 11 10.54 7.96 7.32
CA SER A 11 10.94 6.89 6.48
C SER A 11 11.08 5.59 7.25
N TRP A 12 10.33 4.63 6.79
CA TRP A 12 10.71 3.28 7.13
C TRP A 12 12.07 3.00 6.47
N PRO A 13 13.13 2.79 7.22
CA PRO A 13 13.49 1.48 7.66
C PRO A 13 13.71 1.42 9.16
N GLN A 14 13.60 0.24 9.68
CA GLN A 14 13.69 0.03 11.10
C GLN A 14 15.09 0.04 11.67
N ASN A 15 16.09 -0.21 10.88
CA ASN A 15 17.45 -0.36 11.34
C ASN A 15 18.45 0.38 10.47
N GLY A 16 18.26 1.65 10.34
CA GLY A 16 19.15 2.49 9.56
C GLY A 16 18.55 2.59 8.16
N ASP A 17 18.57 2.98 7.53
CA ASP A 17 19.05 3.85 6.52
C ASP A 17 18.37 3.79 5.15
N GLU A 18 17.42 2.87 4.90
CA GLU A 18 16.82 2.80 3.57
C GLU A 18 15.30 2.92 3.62
N ASP A 19 14.77 3.97 3.04
CA ASP A 19 13.35 4.11 2.73
C ASP A 19 12.87 3.03 1.78
N LEU A 20 11.55 2.77 1.76
CA LEU A 20 10.97 1.94 0.72
C LEU A 20 11.39 2.52 -0.63
N VAL A 21 11.89 1.64 -1.51
CA VAL A 21 12.40 2.03 -2.84
C VAL A 21 11.40 2.90 -3.62
N CYS A 22 10.10 2.70 -3.42
CA CYS A 22 9.07 3.49 -4.08
C CYS A 22 9.13 5.00 -3.73
N TYR A 23 9.77 5.40 -2.63
CA TYR A 23 9.96 6.82 -2.30
C TYR A 23 11.21 7.44 -2.97
N GLU A 24 12.14 6.59 -3.46
CA GLU A 24 13.31 6.99 -4.21
C GLU A 24 13.03 6.95 -5.72
N LEU A 25 12.38 7.97 -6.26
CA LEU A 25 11.82 7.96 -7.62
C LEU A 25 12.84 7.62 -8.72
N GLU A 26 14.05 8.17 -8.64
CA GLU A 26 15.11 7.89 -9.63
C GLU A 26 15.58 6.44 -9.57
N ARG A 27 15.72 5.90 -8.37
CA ARG A 27 16.07 4.49 -8.17
C ARG A 27 14.94 3.59 -8.64
N THR A 28 13.71 3.91 -8.30
CA THR A 28 12.50 3.23 -8.74
C THR A 28 12.43 3.16 -10.27
N LYS A 29 12.62 4.27 -10.96
CA LYS A 29 12.62 4.32 -12.43
C LYS A 29 13.69 3.41 -13.04
N LYS A 30 14.92 3.46 -12.51
CA LYS A 30 16.01 2.58 -12.99
C LYS A 30 15.70 1.11 -12.80
N ILE A 31 15.17 0.73 -11.63
CA ILE A 31 14.78 -0.65 -11.33
C ILE A 31 13.66 -1.12 -12.27
N PHE A 32 12.62 -0.31 -12.47
CA PHE A 32 11.47 -0.66 -13.32
C PHE A 32 11.86 -0.83 -14.78
N LYS A 33 12.66 0.08 -15.30
CA LYS A 33 13.23 -0.05 -16.64
C LYS A 33 13.98 -1.37 -16.80
N LYS A 34 14.78 -1.74 -15.81
CA LYS A 34 15.53 -3.01 -15.83
C LYS A 34 14.61 -4.23 -15.73
N ILE A 35 13.61 -4.19 -14.83
CA ILE A 35 12.62 -5.27 -14.69
C ILE A 35 11.91 -5.45 -16.02
N ARG A 36 11.31 -4.40 -16.59
CA ARG A 36 10.55 -4.45 -17.83
C ARG A 36 11.38 -4.99 -18.99
N SER A 37 12.68 -4.64 -19.07
CA SER A 37 13.59 -5.16 -20.11
C SER A 37 13.84 -6.67 -20.03
N VAL A 38 13.61 -7.28 -18.87
CA VAL A 38 13.80 -8.72 -18.64
C VAL A 38 12.50 -9.50 -18.79
N ILE A 39 11.41 -8.97 -18.20
CA ILE A 39 10.12 -9.68 -18.15
C ILE A 39 9.28 -9.50 -19.42
N GLY A 40 9.60 -8.53 -20.26
CA GLY A 40 8.83 -8.24 -21.48
C GLY A 40 7.38 -7.90 -21.17
N ASN A 41 6.43 -8.68 -21.67
CA ASN A 41 4.99 -8.45 -21.55
C ASN A 41 4.35 -9.15 -20.33
N ILE A 42 5.13 -9.72 -19.43
CA ILE A 42 4.58 -10.29 -18.18
C ILE A 42 3.98 -9.15 -17.35
N PRO A 43 2.73 -9.31 -16.83
CA PRO A 43 2.11 -8.28 -15.99
C PRO A 43 2.99 -7.92 -14.80
N PHE A 44 3.19 -6.62 -14.61
CA PHE A 44 4.03 -6.07 -13.55
C PHE A 44 3.22 -5.16 -12.64
N VAL A 45 3.06 -5.57 -11.39
CA VAL A 45 2.35 -4.82 -10.35
C VAL A 45 3.35 -4.13 -9.44
N LEU A 46 3.20 -2.82 -9.30
CA LEU A 46 3.99 -2.02 -8.38
C LEU A 46 3.29 -1.91 -7.03
N LYS A 47 3.87 -2.48 -5.98
CA LYS A 47 3.39 -2.26 -4.61
C LYS A 47 4.04 -1.03 -3.99
N ILE A 48 3.21 -0.11 -3.47
CA ILE A 48 3.65 1.17 -2.90
C ILE A 48 3.27 1.33 -1.43
N GLY A 49 4.00 2.20 -0.72
CA GLY A 49 3.63 2.71 0.59
C GLY A 49 2.62 3.86 0.48
N TYR A 50 2.27 4.43 1.64
CA TYR A 50 1.43 5.62 1.71
C TYR A 50 2.25 6.88 1.38
N TYR A 51 1.77 7.69 0.46
CA TYR A 51 2.37 8.97 0.08
C TYR A 51 1.60 10.12 0.72
N GLU A 52 2.22 10.87 1.61
CA GLU A 52 1.64 12.12 2.13
C GLU A 52 1.70 13.24 1.06
N ASN A 53 2.82 13.31 0.34
CA ASN A 53 3.05 14.34 -0.67
C ASN A 53 2.44 13.97 -2.03
N ASN A 54 1.42 14.72 -2.45
CA ASN A 54 0.74 14.46 -3.71
C ASN A 54 1.62 14.65 -4.95
N ASN A 55 2.57 15.60 -4.93
CA ASN A 55 3.48 15.81 -6.06
C ASN A 55 4.44 14.63 -6.26
N GLN A 56 4.88 14.00 -5.16
CA GLN A 56 5.67 12.77 -5.25
C GLN A 56 4.83 11.61 -5.77
N LEU A 57 3.57 11.50 -5.35
CA LEU A 57 2.66 10.48 -5.84
C LEU A 57 2.40 10.62 -7.35
N VAL A 58 2.22 11.84 -7.86
CA VAL A 58 2.09 12.11 -9.30
C VAL A 58 3.31 11.63 -10.06
N LYS A 59 4.52 11.98 -9.59
CA LYS A 59 5.77 11.53 -10.25
C LYS A 59 5.93 10.02 -10.23
N LEU A 60 5.54 9.35 -9.13
CA LEU A 60 5.52 7.90 -9.09
C LEU A 60 4.52 7.32 -10.09
N ALA A 61 3.33 7.89 -10.17
CA ALA A 61 2.29 7.46 -11.12
C ALA A 61 2.73 7.61 -12.58
N GLU A 62 3.50 8.66 -12.92
CA GLU A 62 4.14 8.81 -14.23
C GLU A 62 5.11 7.66 -14.52
N ILE A 63 5.97 7.32 -13.56
CA ILE A 63 6.91 6.20 -13.69
C ILE A 63 6.14 4.87 -13.80
N ALA A 64 5.11 4.68 -12.99
CA ALA A 64 4.30 3.47 -13.04
C ALA A 64 3.59 3.33 -14.39
N ASN A 65 3.04 4.41 -14.93
CA ASN A 65 2.38 4.39 -16.23
C ASN A 65 3.33 4.03 -17.39
N GLU A 66 4.63 4.33 -17.26
CA GLU A 66 5.64 3.97 -18.27
C GLU A 66 6.05 2.49 -18.19
N TYR A 67 6.05 1.88 -16.98
CA TYR A 67 6.69 0.57 -16.78
C TYR A 67 5.80 -0.50 -16.15
N ALA A 68 4.78 -0.14 -15.38
CA ALA A 68 3.93 -1.08 -14.66
C ALA A 68 2.54 -1.17 -15.28
N ASP A 69 1.87 -2.28 -15.06
CA ASP A 69 0.50 -2.50 -15.52
C ASP A 69 -0.52 -2.13 -14.42
N SER A 70 -0.10 -2.21 -13.15
CA SER A 70 -0.94 -1.86 -11.99
C SER A 70 -0.13 -1.25 -10.85
N ILE A 71 -0.80 -0.45 -10.02
CA ILE A 71 -0.30 0.05 -8.73
C ILE A 71 -1.11 -0.58 -7.61
N SER A 72 -0.44 -1.35 -6.74
CA SER A 72 -1.06 -1.94 -5.54
C SER A 72 -0.81 -1.03 -4.32
N ALA A 73 -1.85 -0.41 -3.82
CA ALA A 73 -1.82 0.55 -2.71
C ALA A 73 -2.73 0.06 -1.55
N ILE A 74 -2.17 -0.16 -0.36
CA ILE A 74 -0.86 0.26 0.13
C ILE A 74 -0.10 -0.88 0.82
N ASN A 75 1.21 -0.69 1.06
CA ASN A 75 1.93 -1.49 2.03
C ASN A 75 1.49 -1.12 3.46
N THR A 76 2.02 -1.82 4.47
CA THR A 76 1.76 -1.49 5.89
C THR A 76 2.20 -0.06 6.24
N LEU A 77 1.51 0.56 7.20
CA LEU A 77 1.95 1.83 7.77
C LEU A 77 2.94 1.60 8.91
N PRO A 78 4.01 2.40 9.03
CA PRO A 78 4.90 2.33 10.17
C PRO A 78 4.16 2.74 11.45
N GLY A 79 4.39 2.02 12.53
CA GLY A 79 3.79 2.33 13.82
C GLY A 79 4.67 1.95 15.00
N ILE A 80 4.51 2.63 16.11
CA ILE A 80 5.08 2.22 17.40
C ILE A 80 4.13 1.20 18.02
N ILE A 81 4.62 -0.02 18.26
CA ILE A 81 3.79 -1.12 18.75
C ILE A 81 4.07 -1.34 20.23
N VAL A 82 3.06 -1.06 21.03
CA VAL A 82 3.14 -1.19 22.50
C VAL A 82 2.07 -2.13 23.04
N ASP A 83 2.34 -2.71 24.19
CA ASP A 83 1.35 -3.45 24.98
C ASP A 83 0.37 -2.49 25.68
N LYS A 84 -0.56 -3.06 26.47
CA LYS A 84 -1.54 -2.29 27.24
C LYS A 84 -0.92 -1.37 28.31
N ASN A 85 0.33 -1.60 28.69
CA ASN A 85 1.05 -0.80 29.67
C ASN A 85 1.98 0.24 29.02
N GLY A 86 2.02 0.31 27.69
CA GLY A 86 2.89 1.21 26.96
C GLY A 86 4.31 0.69 26.70
N ASN A 87 4.60 -0.57 27.08
CA ASN A 87 5.91 -1.18 26.83
C ASN A 87 6.01 -1.74 25.41
N GLN A 88 7.24 -1.98 24.95
CA GLN A 88 7.48 -2.64 23.67
C GLN A 88 6.72 -3.98 23.57
N ALA A 89 5.87 -4.15 22.57
CA ALA A 89 5.13 -5.39 22.35
C ALA A 89 5.81 -6.36 21.36
N LEU A 90 6.67 -5.86 20.49
CA LEU A 90 7.36 -6.71 19.51
C LEU A 90 8.54 -7.46 20.17
N PRO A 91 8.75 -8.74 19.84
CA PRO A 91 9.87 -9.50 20.36
C PRO A 91 11.21 -8.97 19.81
N GLY A 92 12.26 -9.07 20.62
CA GLY A 92 13.61 -8.62 20.25
C GLY A 92 13.99 -7.28 20.89
N LYS A 93 15.31 -7.04 21.00
CA LYS A 93 15.85 -5.83 21.65
C LYS A 93 15.61 -4.60 20.77
N ASN A 94 15.09 -3.52 21.35
CA ASN A 94 14.84 -2.23 20.70
C ASN A 94 13.88 -2.27 19.47
N ARG A 95 13.03 -3.29 19.37
CA ARG A 95 12.03 -3.39 18.30
C ARG A 95 10.72 -2.72 18.68
N VAL A 96 10.73 -1.41 18.72
CA VAL A 96 9.54 -0.61 19.08
C VAL A 96 8.64 -0.26 17.87
N LYS A 97 9.18 -0.35 16.66
CA LYS A 97 8.46 -0.06 15.42
C LYS A 97 8.08 -1.34 14.66
N GLY A 98 6.92 -1.33 14.01
CA GLY A 98 6.43 -2.42 13.17
C GLY A 98 5.50 -1.91 12.08
N GLY A 99 5.24 -2.74 11.07
CA GLY A 99 4.23 -2.45 10.06
C GLY A 99 2.83 -2.72 10.60
N VAL A 100 1.99 -1.71 10.63
CA VAL A 100 0.57 -1.83 10.98
C VAL A 100 -0.20 -2.26 9.74
N CYS A 101 -0.99 -3.33 9.86
CA CYS A 101 -1.87 -3.84 8.81
C CYS A 101 -3.30 -4.07 9.35
N GLY A 102 -4.20 -4.55 8.49
CA GLY A 102 -5.59 -4.82 8.84
C GLY A 102 -6.44 -3.54 8.97
N ALA A 103 -7.54 -3.61 9.69
CA ALA A 103 -8.54 -2.55 9.80
C ALA A 103 -7.96 -1.14 10.12
N PRO A 104 -6.92 -0.98 10.98
CA PRO A 104 -6.39 0.34 11.30
C PRO A 104 -5.83 1.14 10.11
N ILE A 105 -5.49 0.48 9.00
CA ILE A 105 -4.93 1.16 7.82
C ILE A 105 -5.92 1.31 6.66
N LYS A 106 -7.18 0.90 6.81
CA LYS A 106 -8.19 0.97 5.73
C LYS A 106 -8.34 2.40 5.19
N TRP A 107 -8.41 3.39 6.07
CA TRP A 107 -8.54 4.79 5.69
C TRP A 107 -7.42 5.24 4.73
N ALA A 108 -6.18 4.81 4.99
CA ALA A 108 -5.03 5.17 4.17
C ALA A 108 -5.04 4.46 2.82
N GLY A 109 -5.47 3.20 2.78
CA GLY A 109 -5.67 2.47 1.53
C GLY A 109 -6.73 3.13 0.64
N ILE A 110 -7.87 3.48 1.21
CA ILE A 110 -8.97 4.17 0.51
C ILE A 110 -8.52 5.56 0.01
N ASP A 111 -7.81 6.33 0.85
CA ASP A 111 -7.28 7.64 0.45
C ASP A 111 -6.33 7.52 -0.75
N MET A 112 -5.40 6.57 -0.70
CA MET A 112 -4.46 6.36 -1.79
C MET A 112 -5.14 5.93 -3.09
N VAL A 113 -6.15 5.05 -3.02
CA VAL A 113 -6.91 4.64 -4.21
C VAL A 113 -7.64 5.84 -4.84
N ARG A 114 -8.30 6.70 -4.05
CA ARG A 114 -8.97 7.92 -4.55
C ARG A 114 -7.98 8.85 -5.25
N ARG A 115 -6.84 9.12 -4.60
CA ARG A 115 -5.81 10.01 -5.16
C ARG A 115 -5.19 9.43 -6.43
N LEU A 116 -4.91 8.13 -6.47
CA LEU A 116 -4.42 7.47 -7.68
C LEU A 116 -5.44 7.52 -8.82
N ARG A 117 -6.73 7.32 -8.52
CA ARG A 117 -7.81 7.48 -9.50
C ARG A 117 -7.84 8.90 -10.06
N GLU A 118 -7.85 9.92 -9.21
CA GLU A 118 -7.83 11.33 -9.63
C GLU A 118 -6.62 11.66 -10.51
N ILE A 119 -5.43 11.15 -10.15
CA ILE A 119 -4.21 11.30 -10.94
C ILE A 119 -4.35 10.58 -12.28
N ARG A 120 -4.81 9.33 -12.29
CA ARG A 120 -5.04 8.54 -13.50
C ARG A 120 -5.99 9.25 -14.48
N GLU A 121 -7.11 9.75 -13.99
CA GLU A 121 -8.09 10.49 -14.78
C GLU A 121 -7.52 11.82 -15.30
N LYS A 122 -6.88 12.60 -14.44
CA LYS A 122 -6.33 13.92 -14.79
C LYS A 122 -5.24 13.85 -15.86
N TYR A 123 -4.38 12.85 -15.79
CA TYR A 123 -3.22 12.71 -16.70
C TYR A 123 -3.45 11.68 -17.81
N ASN A 124 -4.65 11.08 -17.89
CA ASN A 124 -5.01 10.04 -18.85
C ASN A 124 -4.04 8.84 -18.82
N PHE A 125 -3.67 8.39 -17.61
CA PHE A 125 -2.85 7.21 -17.42
C PHE A 125 -3.66 5.92 -17.55
N SER A 126 -2.99 4.79 -17.86
CA SER A 126 -3.63 3.51 -18.19
C SER A 126 -3.42 2.40 -17.15
N PHE A 127 -2.60 2.62 -16.11
CA PHE A 127 -2.38 1.60 -15.08
C PHE A 127 -3.66 1.26 -14.32
N ALA A 128 -3.80 0.00 -13.92
CA ALA A 128 -4.84 -0.44 -13.01
C ALA A 128 -4.48 -0.07 -11.53
N ILE A 129 -5.49 -0.01 -10.66
CA ILE A 129 -5.32 0.31 -9.25
C ILE A 129 -5.82 -0.88 -8.41
N ASP A 130 -4.90 -1.53 -7.68
CA ASP A 130 -5.24 -2.58 -6.74
C ASP A 130 -5.33 -2.00 -5.33
N GLY A 131 -6.53 -1.92 -4.77
CA GLY A 131 -6.75 -1.45 -3.41
C GLY A 131 -6.40 -2.53 -2.39
N VAL A 132 -5.57 -2.19 -1.40
CA VAL A 132 -5.18 -3.12 -0.33
C VAL A 132 -4.97 -2.40 0.98
N GLY A 133 -5.47 -3.00 2.07
CA GLY A 133 -5.33 -2.51 3.45
C GLY A 133 -6.66 -2.48 4.19
N GLY A 134 -6.80 -3.32 5.20
CA GLY A 134 -7.97 -3.33 6.08
C GLY A 134 -9.25 -3.89 5.48
N VAL A 135 -9.17 -4.64 4.40
CA VAL A 135 -10.31 -5.40 3.84
C VAL A 135 -10.55 -6.63 4.73
N ILE A 136 -11.56 -6.56 5.59
CA ILE A 136 -11.87 -7.58 6.63
C ILE A 136 -13.24 -8.21 6.41
N ILE A 137 -14.20 -7.43 5.92
CA ILE A 137 -15.58 -7.83 5.63
C ILE A 137 -15.95 -7.50 4.19
N THR A 138 -17.09 -7.99 3.73
CA THR A 138 -17.54 -7.82 2.33
C THR A 138 -17.77 -6.37 1.96
N GLU A 139 -18.23 -5.53 2.90
CA GLU A 139 -18.48 -4.09 2.70
C GLU A 139 -17.21 -3.29 2.44
N ASP A 140 -16.08 -3.72 3.00
CA ASP A 140 -14.78 -3.08 2.75
C ASP A 140 -14.39 -3.17 1.26
N TYR A 141 -14.75 -4.27 0.59
CA TYR A 141 -14.57 -4.42 -0.85
C TYR A 141 -15.32 -3.33 -1.62
N ASP A 142 -16.59 -3.11 -1.29
CA ASP A 142 -17.42 -2.10 -1.97
C ASP A 142 -16.84 -0.68 -1.76
N GLU A 143 -16.31 -0.38 -0.56
CA GLU A 143 -15.67 0.91 -0.29
C GLU A 143 -14.46 1.15 -1.21
N TYR A 144 -13.65 0.13 -1.46
CA TYR A 144 -12.50 0.21 -2.37
C TYR A 144 -12.91 0.38 -3.83
N ILE A 145 -13.91 -0.39 -4.30
CA ILE A 145 -14.43 -0.25 -5.66
C ILE A 145 -15.03 1.14 -5.86
N ASN A 146 -15.83 1.64 -4.91
CA ASN A 146 -16.39 2.98 -4.96
C ASN A 146 -15.31 4.08 -4.90
N ALA A 147 -14.18 3.83 -4.26
CA ALA A 147 -13.03 4.72 -4.26
C ALA A 147 -12.31 4.77 -5.63
N GLY A 148 -12.50 3.75 -6.47
CA GLY A 148 -11.95 3.66 -7.83
C GLY A 148 -10.87 2.59 -8.01
N ALA A 149 -10.83 1.59 -7.12
CA ALA A 149 -9.99 0.41 -7.34
C ALA A 149 -10.54 -0.45 -8.49
N ASP A 150 -9.65 -0.99 -9.31
CA ASP A 150 -9.98 -1.96 -10.36
C ASP A 150 -9.95 -3.40 -9.81
N ALA A 151 -9.15 -3.63 -8.76
CA ALA A 151 -9.12 -4.88 -8.01
C ALA A 151 -8.91 -4.60 -6.51
N VAL A 152 -9.27 -5.56 -5.66
CA VAL A 152 -9.13 -5.44 -4.20
C VAL A 152 -8.43 -6.66 -3.63
N LEU A 153 -7.44 -6.42 -2.77
CA LEU A 153 -6.64 -7.44 -2.13
C LEU A 153 -6.90 -7.45 -0.62
N SER A 154 -7.02 -8.65 -0.06
CA SER A 154 -7.10 -8.87 1.38
C SER A 154 -5.98 -9.79 1.86
N ALA A 155 -5.32 -9.43 2.96
CA ALA A 155 -4.35 -10.28 3.62
C ALA A 155 -4.86 -10.68 5.02
N THR A 156 -4.92 -9.74 5.96
CA THR A 156 -5.36 -9.98 7.34
C THR A 156 -6.80 -10.53 7.38
N GLY A 157 -7.69 -9.99 6.57
CA GLY A 157 -9.09 -10.46 6.47
C GLY A 157 -9.15 -11.91 6.00
N ALA A 158 -8.38 -12.27 4.98
CA ALA A 158 -8.33 -13.64 4.46
C ALA A 158 -7.69 -14.64 5.44
N MET A 159 -6.79 -14.18 6.33
CA MET A 159 -6.25 -15.03 7.41
C MET A 159 -7.30 -15.34 8.49
N TRP A 160 -8.22 -14.41 8.74
CA TRP A 160 -9.29 -14.57 9.73
C TRP A 160 -10.52 -15.28 9.15
N ASN A 161 -10.87 -14.95 7.91
CA ASN A 161 -11.95 -15.57 7.15
C ASN A 161 -11.43 -16.02 5.77
N PRO A 162 -11.01 -17.30 5.62
CA PRO A 162 -10.53 -17.82 4.33
C PRO A 162 -11.58 -17.80 3.22
N TYR A 163 -12.85 -17.66 3.57
CA TYR A 163 -13.99 -17.61 2.64
C TYR A 163 -14.36 -16.18 2.21
N LEU A 164 -13.70 -15.14 2.73
CA LEU A 164 -14.04 -13.75 2.46
C LEU A 164 -14.20 -13.45 0.96
N ALA A 165 -13.29 -13.94 0.12
CA ALA A 165 -13.37 -13.71 -1.32
C ALA A 165 -14.58 -14.42 -1.98
N GLN A 166 -15.02 -15.56 -1.44
CA GLN A 166 -16.21 -16.26 -1.91
C GLN A 166 -17.47 -15.51 -1.50
N GLU A 167 -17.53 -15.02 -0.26
CA GLU A 167 -18.64 -14.22 0.26
C GLU A 167 -18.82 -12.93 -0.55
N ILE A 168 -17.72 -12.24 -0.89
CA ILE A 168 -17.74 -11.05 -1.77
C ILE A 168 -18.34 -11.39 -3.15
N LYS A 169 -18.00 -12.55 -3.74
CA LYS A 169 -18.50 -12.96 -5.06
C LYS A 169 -19.95 -13.40 -5.06
N GLN A 170 -20.51 -13.78 -3.92
CA GLN A 170 -21.90 -14.23 -3.78
C GLN A 170 -22.86 -13.08 -3.47
N LYS A 171 -22.34 -11.91 -3.15
CA LYS A 171 -23.09 -10.67 -2.88
C LYS A 171 -23.55 -10.01 -4.19
#